data_fcefb7007e68eaf7185e00528bafff25
#
_entry.id   fcefb7007e68eaf7185e00528bafff25
#
_cell.length_a   1.000
_cell.length_b   1.000
_cell.length_c   1.000
_cell.angle_alpha   90.00
_cell.angle_beta   90.00
_cell.angle_gamma   90.00
#
_symmetry.space_group_name_H-M   'P 1'
#
loop_
_entity.id
_entity.type
_entity.pdbx_description
1 polymer ?
#
loop_
_entity_poly.entity_id
_entity_poly.type
_entity_poly.pdbx_seq_one_letter_code
_entity_poly.pdbx_strand_id
1 'polypeptide(L)'
;MNIAFQETYFKMKNLNLLVCEGNTPEEGKVFQDVGIPTHTESLKESLSFYNKDLNIDVLNPCLELNLKKIIPNLKKYDGLIWGGSSLNIYDDTIEIRRQISFMKECFKSIKKVLAICWGMQVAVTAAGGEVKKGVNGSHIGIANNIELTHDGSINLFYKDKNKNFNSPAFNFDEVVTTPNNAIHLASNKINTIQSLYFKTGVSEIWGLQYHPEITYKKMIAIIKFRKDILINKRKKIKNENEINKHI
;
A
#
# COMPACT_ATOMS: atom_id res chain seq x y z
N MET A 1 32.53 -25.17 -24.79
CA MET A 1 32.76 -23.83 -24.24
C MET A 1 31.67 -23.58 -23.21
N ASN A 2 31.92 -23.99 -21.95
CA ASN A 2 30.95 -23.91 -20.85
C ASN A 2 30.95 -22.50 -20.29
N ILE A 3 29.88 -21.76 -20.52
CA ILE A 3 29.63 -20.50 -19.81
C ILE A 3 28.94 -20.88 -18.51
N ALA A 4 29.74 -20.93 -17.44
CA ALA A 4 29.23 -21.06 -16.08
C ALA A 4 28.46 -19.76 -15.77
N PHE A 5 27.14 -19.87 -15.69
CA PHE A 5 26.32 -18.86 -15.01
C PHE A 5 26.73 -18.87 -13.53
N GLN A 6 27.59 -17.95 -13.14
CA GLN A 6 27.74 -17.59 -11.74
C GLN A 6 26.43 -16.97 -11.28
N GLU A 7 25.54 -17.80 -10.73
CA GLU A 7 24.47 -17.33 -9.86
C GLU A 7 25.14 -16.66 -8.65
N THR A 8 25.26 -15.35 -8.71
CA THR A 8 25.59 -14.55 -7.53
C THR A 8 24.35 -14.60 -6.65
N TYR A 9 24.24 -15.64 -5.84
CA TYR A 9 23.36 -15.64 -4.68
C TYR A 9 23.80 -14.47 -3.81
N PHE A 10 23.13 -13.34 -3.93
CA PHE A 10 23.13 -12.33 -2.90
C PHE A 10 22.62 -13.05 -1.65
N LYS A 11 23.52 -13.38 -0.72
CA LYS A 11 23.18 -13.85 0.61
C LYS A 11 22.30 -12.75 1.19
N MET A 12 20.97 -12.92 1.13
CA MET A 12 20.04 -11.92 1.60
C MET A 12 20.30 -11.76 3.09
N LYS A 13 20.87 -10.64 3.46
CA LYS A 13 21.10 -10.23 4.84
C LYS A 13 19.76 -10.30 5.56
N ASN A 14 19.73 -10.75 6.81
CA ASN A 14 18.54 -10.66 7.65
C ASN A 14 18.09 -9.20 7.68
N LEU A 15 17.02 -8.88 6.93
CA LEU A 15 16.49 -7.52 6.87
C LEU A 15 15.54 -7.28 8.02
N ASN A 16 15.67 -6.12 8.64
CA ASN A 16 14.75 -5.64 9.66
C ASN A 16 13.71 -4.74 8.96
N LEU A 17 12.47 -5.20 8.88
CA LEU A 17 11.38 -4.46 8.25
C LEU A 17 10.39 -3.96 9.29
N LEU A 18 9.98 -2.72 9.16
CA LEU A 18 8.83 -2.17 9.87
C LEU A 18 7.61 -2.27 8.96
N VAL A 19 6.55 -2.93 9.42
CA VAL A 19 5.27 -3.03 8.73
C VAL A 19 4.23 -2.22 9.50
N CYS A 20 3.65 -1.21 8.86
CA CYS A 20 2.63 -0.36 9.47
C CYS A 20 1.21 -0.79 9.10
N GLU A 21 0.36 -0.96 10.13
CA GLU A 21 -1.08 -1.14 9.98
C GLU A 21 -1.75 0.21 9.76
N GLY A 22 -2.47 0.36 8.66
CA GLY A 22 -3.18 1.61 8.32
C GLY A 22 -4.53 1.77 9.01
N ASN A 23 -5.18 0.66 9.40
CA ASN A 23 -6.47 0.71 10.08
C ASN A 23 -6.34 1.11 11.55
N THR A 24 -7.42 1.67 12.10
CA THR A 24 -7.55 1.80 13.57
C THR A 24 -7.62 0.40 14.20
N PRO A 25 -7.34 0.27 15.53
CA PRO A 25 -7.48 -1.01 16.22
C PRO A 25 -8.89 -1.62 16.08
N GLU A 26 -9.91 -0.77 16.14
CA GLU A 26 -11.32 -1.18 16.01
C GLU A 26 -11.61 -1.77 14.63
N GLU A 27 -11.17 -1.11 13.56
CA GLU A 27 -11.31 -1.60 12.19
C GLU A 27 -10.53 -2.91 11.99
N GLY A 28 -9.31 -3.00 12.52
CA GLY A 28 -8.51 -4.23 12.48
C GLY A 28 -9.22 -5.40 13.15
N LYS A 29 -9.82 -5.16 14.33
CA LYS A 29 -10.60 -6.17 15.05
C LYS A 29 -11.81 -6.66 14.25
N VAL A 30 -12.54 -5.76 13.59
CA VAL A 30 -13.70 -6.14 12.76
C VAL A 30 -13.30 -7.10 11.63
N PHE A 31 -12.12 -6.93 11.01
CA PHE A 31 -11.60 -7.89 10.02
C PHE A 31 -11.31 -9.25 10.66
N GLN A 32 -10.66 -9.27 11.81
CA GLN A 32 -10.31 -10.51 12.53
C GLN A 32 -11.56 -11.27 13.00
N ASP A 33 -12.58 -10.58 13.52
CA ASP A 33 -13.83 -11.17 14.00
C ASP A 33 -14.59 -11.92 12.89
N VAL A 34 -14.39 -11.56 11.61
CA VAL A 34 -14.98 -12.25 10.45
C VAL A 34 -13.99 -13.18 9.74
N GLY A 35 -12.82 -13.43 10.31
CA GLY A 35 -11.81 -14.34 9.78
C GLY A 35 -11.11 -13.84 8.51
N ILE A 36 -11.11 -12.53 8.24
CA ILE A 36 -10.37 -11.93 7.14
C ILE A 36 -9.03 -11.40 7.68
N PRO A 37 -7.88 -11.87 7.17
CA PRO A 37 -6.59 -11.35 7.58
C PRO A 37 -6.48 -9.83 7.38
N THR A 38 -5.90 -9.11 8.32
CA THR A 38 -5.59 -7.69 8.20
C THR A 38 -4.61 -7.42 7.04
N HIS A 39 -4.37 -6.15 6.71
CA HIS A 39 -3.36 -5.81 5.71
C HIS A 39 -1.96 -6.22 6.15
N THR A 40 -1.62 -6.04 7.42
CA THR A 40 -0.32 -6.43 7.98
C THR A 40 -0.14 -7.95 8.01
N GLU A 41 -1.16 -8.72 8.33
CA GLU A 41 -1.10 -10.20 8.28
C GLU A 41 -0.84 -10.69 6.86
N SER A 42 -1.51 -10.12 5.85
CA SER A 42 -1.26 -10.47 4.44
C SER A 42 0.13 -10.07 3.96
N LEU A 43 0.62 -8.92 4.38
CA LEU A 43 1.97 -8.49 4.08
C LEU A 43 3.00 -9.45 4.69
N LYS A 44 2.83 -9.83 5.96
CA LYS A 44 3.72 -10.81 6.62
C LYS A 44 3.71 -12.15 5.91
N GLU A 45 2.53 -12.66 5.54
CA GLU A 45 2.41 -13.91 4.80
C GLU A 45 3.14 -13.84 3.47
N SER A 46 2.89 -12.78 2.66
CA SER A 46 3.54 -12.58 1.38
C SER A 46 5.05 -12.44 1.50
N LEU A 47 5.54 -11.64 2.44
CA LEU A 47 6.97 -11.45 2.68
C LEU A 47 7.66 -12.75 3.11
N SER A 48 7.05 -13.49 4.02
CA SER A 48 7.59 -14.77 4.53
C SER A 48 7.59 -15.86 3.46
N PHE A 49 6.72 -15.78 2.46
CA PHE A 49 6.75 -16.69 1.31
C PHE A 49 8.03 -16.52 0.48
N TYR A 50 8.46 -15.27 0.27
CA TYR A 50 9.65 -14.97 -0.53
C TYR A 50 10.96 -15.06 0.27
N ASN A 51 10.92 -14.72 1.55
CA ASN A 51 12.11 -14.77 2.41
C ASN A 51 11.72 -15.09 3.86
N LYS A 52 12.18 -16.23 4.37
CA LYS A 52 11.92 -16.70 5.74
C LYS A 52 12.81 -16.04 6.79
N ASP A 53 13.91 -15.42 6.38
CA ASP A 53 14.92 -14.83 7.28
C ASP A 53 14.69 -13.32 7.52
N LEU A 54 13.43 -12.86 7.39
CA LEU A 54 13.06 -11.46 7.65
C LEU A 54 12.69 -11.26 9.11
N ASN A 55 13.25 -10.21 9.72
CA ASN A 55 12.77 -9.70 10.99
C ASN A 55 11.69 -8.65 10.74
N ILE A 56 10.45 -8.94 11.10
CA ILE A 56 9.30 -8.08 10.83
C ILE A 56 8.70 -7.59 12.14
N ASP A 57 8.86 -6.29 12.43
CA ASP A 57 8.13 -5.60 13.49
C ASP A 57 6.84 -5.02 12.92
N VAL A 58 5.71 -5.21 13.61
CA VAL A 58 4.42 -4.62 13.23
C VAL A 58 4.10 -3.45 14.15
N LEU A 59 3.67 -2.32 13.58
CA LEU A 59 3.28 -1.12 14.29
C LEU A 59 1.90 -0.65 13.84
N ASN A 60 1.05 -0.25 14.78
CA ASN A 60 -0.13 0.56 14.49
C ASN A 60 0.14 2.02 14.85
N PRO A 61 0.32 2.91 13.83
CA PRO A 61 0.65 4.32 14.08
C PRO A 61 -0.53 5.16 14.60
N CYS A 62 -1.76 4.61 14.64
CA CYS A 62 -2.89 5.28 15.28
C CYS A 62 -2.70 5.44 16.79
N LEU A 63 -1.88 4.58 17.41
CA LEU A 63 -1.64 4.53 18.83
C LEU A 63 -0.42 5.37 19.24
N GLU A 64 -0.63 6.45 19.97
CA GLU A 64 0.43 7.39 20.38
C GLU A 64 1.56 6.72 21.18
N LEU A 65 1.22 5.80 22.08
CA LEU A 65 2.20 5.07 22.89
C LEU A 65 3.18 4.27 22.04
N ASN A 66 2.72 3.72 20.92
CA ASN A 66 3.56 2.99 19.99
C ASN A 66 4.57 3.92 19.33
N LEU A 67 4.14 5.11 18.93
CA LEU A 67 5.00 6.10 18.27
C LEU A 67 6.13 6.57 19.17
N LYS A 68 5.84 6.89 20.43
CA LYS A 68 6.84 7.31 21.41
C LYS A 68 7.96 6.28 21.61
N LYS A 69 7.63 4.99 21.53
CA LYS A 69 8.61 3.89 21.67
C LYS A 69 9.45 3.65 20.44
N ILE A 70 8.86 3.79 19.25
CA ILE A 70 9.51 3.37 18.00
C ILE A 70 10.34 4.47 17.35
N ILE A 71 9.90 5.74 17.43
CA ILE A 71 10.57 6.87 16.75
C ILE A 71 12.08 6.94 17.06
N PRO A 72 12.55 6.79 18.32
CA PRO A 72 13.98 6.83 18.62
C PRO A 72 14.80 5.71 17.96
N ASN A 73 14.13 4.63 17.54
CA ASN A 73 14.73 3.41 17.05
C ASN A 73 14.51 3.17 15.55
N LEU A 74 13.97 4.13 14.80
CA LEU A 74 13.63 3.96 13.38
C LEU A 74 14.85 3.59 12.50
N LYS A 75 16.04 4.04 12.87
CA LYS A 75 17.27 3.76 12.12
C LYS A 75 17.68 2.28 12.09
N LYS A 76 17.10 1.43 12.96
CA LYS A 76 17.37 -0.01 12.96
C LYS A 76 16.73 -0.74 11.78
N TYR A 77 15.72 -0.12 11.12
CA TYR A 77 15.00 -0.75 10.02
C TYR A 77 15.66 -0.49 8.68
N ASP A 78 15.84 -1.55 7.90
CA ASP A 78 16.34 -1.50 6.52
C ASP A 78 15.24 -0.99 5.56
N GLY A 79 13.95 -1.21 5.90
CA GLY A 79 12.81 -0.78 5.11
C GLY A 79 11.53 -0.62 5.91
N LEU A 80 10.62 0.18 5.35
CA LEU A 80 9.25 0.36 5.81
C LEU A 80 8.29 -0.14 4.76
N ILE A 81 7.27 -0.91 5.17
CA ILE A 81 6.12 -1.24 4.33
C ILE A 81 4.86 -0.75 5.02
N TRP A 82 4.06 0.03 4.32
CA TRP A 82 2.81 0.57 4.86
C TRP A 82 1.64 0.08 4.03
N GLY A 83 0.71 -0.65 4.65
CA GLY A 83 -0.41 -1.30 4.00
C GLY A 83 -1.62 -0.40 3.78
N GLY A 84 -2.72 -1.03 3.39
CA GLY A 84 -4.00 -0.38 3.15
C GLY A 84 -4.75 0.00 4.43
N SER A 85 -5.83 0.77 4.26
CA SER A 85 -6.78 1.15 5.33
C SER A 85 -8.17 1.42 4.76
N SER A 86 -9.16 1.45 5.65
CA SER A 86 -10.55 1.88 5.38
C SER A 86 -10.76 3.37 5.54
N LEU A 87 -9.77 4.10 6.05
CA LEU A 87 -9.84 5.54 6.31
C LEU A 87 -9.82 6.36 5.00
N ASN A 88 -10.34 7.58 5.05
CA ASN A 88 -10.17 8.57 3.99
C ASN A 88 -9.27 9.69 4.52
N ILE A 89 -8.22 10.04 3.79
CA ILE A 89 -7.18 10.96 4.28
C ILE A 89 -7.72 12.35 4.63
N TYR A 90 -8.79 12.78 3.96
CA TYR A 90 -9.42 14.08 4.14
C TYR A 90 -10.42 14.15 5.31
N ASP A 91 -10.67 13.04 6.02
CA ASP A 91 -11.49 13.04 7.25
C ASP A 91 -10.74 13.68 8.43
N ASP A 92 -9.44 13.84 8.32
CA ASP A 92 -8.55 14.61 9.20
C ASP A 92 -8.71 14.27 10.70
N THR A 93 -8.92 12.99 11.02
CA THR A 93 -9.01 12.54 12.42
C THR A 93 -7.63 12.54 13.11
N ILE A 94 -7.63 12.40 14.44
CA ILE A 94 -6.36 12.36 15.20
C ILE A 94 -5.49 11.15 14.79
N GLU A 95 -6.10 10.01 14.46
CA GLU A 95 -5.42 8.81 13.98
C GLU A 95 -4.74 9.05 12.63
N ILE A 96 -5.43 9.76 11.72
CA ILE A 96 -4.88 10.14 10.41
C ILE A 96 -3.71 11.10 10.59
N ARG A 97 -3.87 12.14 11.41
CA ARG A 97 -2.79 13.11 11.70
C ARG A 97 -1.57 12.43 12.33
N ARG A 98 -1.77 11.46 13.23
CA ARG A 98 -0.68 10.66 13.80
C ARG A 98 0.05 9.85 12.73
N GLN A 99 -0.68 9.21 11.82
CA GLN A 99 -0.09 8.45 10.72
C GLN A 99 0.74 9.34 9.79
N ILE A 100 0.20 10.51 9.38
CA ILE A 100 0.93 11.47 8.55
C ILE A 100 2.18 11.99 9.27
N SER A 101 2.07 12.34 10.56
CA SER A 101 3.20 12.81 11.37
C SER A 101 4.27 11.72 11.50
N PHE A 102 3.88 10.49 11.74
CA PHE A 102 4.81 9.37 11.84
C PHE A 102 5.52 9.07 10.51
N MET A 103 4.83 9.17 9.38
CA MET A 103 5.47 9.03 8.07
C MET A 103 6.56 10.10 7.87
N LYS A 104 6.34 11.34 8.33
CA LYS A 104 7.36 12.40 8.28
C LYS A 104 8.60 12.05 9.12
N GLU A 105 8.43 11.38 10.27
CA GLU A 105 9.56 10.88 11.07
C GLU A 105 10.29 9.73 10.34
N CYS A 106 9.55 8.84 9.69
CA CYS A 106 10.15 7.77 8.88
C CYS A 106 11.01 8.33 7.74
N PHE A 107 10.60 9.41 7.09
CA PHE A 107 11.36 10.09 6.04
C PHE A 107 12.75 10.59 6.49
N LYS A 108 12.94 10.80 7.78
CA LYS A 108 14.22 11.23 8.35
C LYS A 108 15.17 10.07 8.65
N SER A 109 14.68 8.82 8.63
CA SER A 109 15.41 7.70 9.22
C SER A 109 15.47 6.45 8.36
N ILE A 110 14.42 6.11 7.61
CA ILE A 110 14.29 4.86 6.86
C ILE A 110 14.49 5.11 5.38
N LYS A 111 15.47 4.42 4.77
CA LYS A 111 15.88 4.70 3.39
C LYS A 111 14.93 4.16 2.33
N LYS A 112 14.28 3.01 2.57
CA LYS A 112 13.42 2.34 1.58
C LYS A 112 12.01 2.23 2.11
N VAL A 113 11.04 2.73 1.37
CA VAL A 113 9.63 2.74 1.76
C VAL A 113 8.78 2.18 0.62
N LEU A 114 8.05 1.12 0.88
CA LEU A 114 6.97 0.62 0.04
C LEU A 114 5.63 1.03 0.66
N ALA A 115 4.90 1.87 -0.03
CA ALA A 115 3.66 2.47 0.44
C ALA A 115 2.49 2.01 -0.43
N ILE A 116 1.57 1.19 0.13
CA ILE A 116 0.52 0.50 -0.62
C ILE A 116 -0.84 1.09 -0.27
N CYS A 117 -1.61 1.50 -1.27
CA CYS A 117 -2.97 2.04 -1.17
C CYS A 117 -3.03 3.21 -0.17
N TRP A 118 -3.56 2.99 1.03
CA TRP A 118 -3.53 3.99 2.10
C TRP A 118 -2.12 4.47 2.44
N GLY A 119 -1.16 3.56 2.50
CA GLY A 119 0.25 3.91 2.74
C GLY A 119 0.78 4.91 1.71
N MET A 120 0.43 4.76 0.42
CA MET A 120 0.77 5.74 -0.63
C MET A 120 0.10 7.08 -0.36
N GLN A 121 -1.17 7.08 0.01
CA GLN A 121 -1.92 8.32 0.31
C GLN A 121 -1.31 9.06 1.51
N VAL A 122 -0.95 8.34 2.58
CA VAL A 122 -0.24 8.91 3.73
C VAL A 122 1.13 9.47 3.33
N ALA A 123 1.92 8.73 2.54
CA ALA A 123 3.25 9.15 2.11
C ALA A 123 3.18 10.39 1.20
N VAL A 124 2.26 10.41 0.25
CA VAL A 124 2.02 11.56 -0.64
C VAL A 124 1.62 12.80 0.17
N THR A 125 0.66 12.68 1.08
CA THR A 125 0.20 13.79 1.93
C THR A 125 1.32 14.27 2.86
N ALA A 126 2.08 13.36 3.46
CA ALA A 126 3.22 13.71 4.32
C ALA A 126 4.32 14.47 3.57
N ALA A 127 4.47 14.22 2.27
CA ALA A 127 5.43 14.88 1.38
C ALA A 127 4.88 16.13 0.66
N GLY A 128 3.67 16.61 1.05
CA GLY A 128 3.06 17.83 0.52
C GLY A 128 2.26 17.67 -0.76
N GLY A 129 1.95 16.44 -1.17
CA GLY A 129 0.99 16.16 -2.22
C GLY A 129 -0.46 16.16 -1.70
N GLU A 130 -1.41 15.89 -2.57
CA GLU A 130 -2.84 15.94 -2.25
C GLU A 130 -3.57 14.68 -2.74
N VAL A 131 -4.49 14.19 -1.91
CA VAL A 131 -5.37 13.05 -2.20
C VAL A 131 -6.82 13.50 -2.05
N LYS A 132 -7.64 13.13 -3.02
CA LYS A 132 -9.08 13.43 -3.05
C LYS A 132 -9.89 12.21 -3.41
N LYS A 133 -11.20 12.33 -3.25
CA LYS A 133 -12.16 11.34 -3.76
C LYS A 133 -12.02 11.25 -5.28
N GLY A 134 -11.89 10.03 -5.79
CA GLY A 134 -11.75 9.77 -7.21
C GLY A 134 -12.98 10.19 -8.01
N VAL A 135 -12.75 10.87 -9.13
CA VAL A 135 -13.80 11.39 -10.02
C VAL A 135 -14.12 10.44 -11.17
N ASN A 136 -13.16 9.61 -11.59
CA ASN A 136 -13.28 8.71 -12.73
C ASN A 136 -13.83 7.32 -12.35
N GLY A 137 -14.18 7.11 -11.09
CA GLY A 137 -14.71 5.82 -10.61
C GLY A 137 -14.03 5.30 -9.35
N SER A 138 -14.07 4.00 -9.19
CA SER A 138 -13.51 3.28 -8.03
C SER A 138 -13.04 1.91 -8.47
N HIS A 139 -12.05 1.36 -7.78
CA HIS A 139 -11.72 -0.05 -7.93
C HIS A 139 -12.43 -0.85 -6.83
N ILE A 140 -13.17 -1.87 -7.24
CA ILE A 140 -13.85 -2.81 -6.35
C ILE A 140 -13.51 -4.20 -6.86
N GLY A 141 -12.39 -4.75 -6.38
CA GLY A 141 -11.89 -6.06 -6.75
C GLY A 141 -10.60 -6.02 -7.57
N ILE A 142 -10.63 -5.50 -8.78
CA ILE A 142 -9.49 -5.51 -9.70
C ILE A 142 -9.30 -4.14 -10.35
N ALA A 143 -8.07 -3.64 -10.32
CA ALA A 143 -7.60 -2.59 -11.21
C ALA A 143 -7.14 -3.23 -12.51
N ASN A 144 -7.96 -3.09 -13.55
CA ASN A 144 -7.67 -3.60 -14.88
C ASN A 144 -6.82 -2.63 -15.68
N ASN A 145 -6.02 -3.19 -16.60
CA ASN A 145 -5.24 -2.42 -17.58
C ASN A 145 -4.38 -1.34 -16.90
N ILE A 146 -3.64 -1.71 -15.86
CA ILE A 146 -2.60 -0.84 -15.31
C ILE A 146 -1.47 -0.83 -16.32
N GLU A 147 -1.15 0.34 -16.84
CA GLU A 147 -0.11 0.53 -17.84
C GLU A 147 1.10 1.25 -17.24
N LEU A 148 2.28 0.67 -17.42
CA LEU A 148 3.53 1.32 -17.05
C LEU A 148 3.81 2.50 -17.99
N THR A 149 4.19 3.62 -17.41
CA THR A 149 4.73 4.76 -18.15
C THR A 149 6.09 4.39 -18.78
N HIS A 150 6.71 5.29 -19.53
CA HIS A 150 8.09 5.12 -19.96
C HIS A 150 9.01 4.92 -18.75
N ASP A 151 8.93 5.82 -17.77
CA ASP A 151 9.73 5.78 -16.54
C ASP A 151 9.45 4.54 -15.71
N GLY A 152 8.19 4.08 -15.66
CA GLY A 152 7.82 2.82 -15.02
C GLY A 152 8.49 1.62 -15.69
N SER A 153 8.53 1.59 -17.00
CA SER A 153 9.09 0.46 -17.76
C SER A 153 10.61 0.30 -17.60
N ILE A 154 11.33 1.38 -17.29
CA ILE A 154 12.78 1.35 -17.03
C ILE A 154 13.13 1.33 -15.54
N ASN A 155 12.14 1.47 -14.66
CA ASN A 155 12.36 1.45 -13.22
C ASN A 155 12.62 0.02 -12.72
N LEU A 156 13.69 -0.16 -11.93
CA LEU A 156 14.07 -1.48 -11.40
C LEU A 156 12.96 -2.12 -10.54
N PHE A 157 12.07 -1.35 -9.96
CA PHE A 157 10.91 -1.85 -9.20
C PHE A 157 9.98 -2.69 -10.07
N TYR A 158 9.88 -2.37 -11.36
CA TYR A 158 9.06 -3.09 -12.34
C TYR A 158 9.86 -4.00 -13.28
N LYS A 159 11.11 -4.31 -12.93
CA LYS A 159 11.92 -5.25 -13.71
C LYS A 159 11.13 -6.55 -13.95
N ASP A 160 11.15 -7.01 -15.19
CA ASP A 160 10.47 -8.23 -15.65
C ASP A 160 8.92 -8.19 -15.54
N LYS A 161 8.33 -7.03 -15.23
CA LYS A 161 6.88 -6.84 -15.23
C LYS A 161 6.37 -6.51 -16.63
N ASN A 162 5.26 -7.11 -17.04
CA ASN A 162 4.60 -6.74 -18.30
C ASN A 162 4.19 -5.27 -18.28
N LYS A 163 4.30 -4.60 -19.44
CA LYS A 163 3.91 -3.20 -19.61
C LYS A 163 2.46 -2.95 -19.19
N ASN A 164 1.58 -3.91 -19.47
CA ASN A 164 0.17 -3.93 -19.05
C ASN A 164 -0.08 -5.10 -18.12
N PHE A 165 -0.78 -4.86 -17.00
CA PHE A 165 -1.15 -5.89 -16.05
C PHE A 165 -2.43 -5.54 -15.28
N ASN A 166 -2.98 -6.52 -14.60
CA ASN A 166 -4.09 -6.36 -13.66
C ASN A 166 -3.59 -6.66 -12.24
N SER A 167 -4.22 -6.04 -11.24
CA SER A 167 -3.89 -6.30 -9.84
C SER A 167 -5.13 -6.15 -8.95
N PRO A 168 -5.23 -6.85 -7.82
CA PRO A 168 -6.26 -6.59 -6.83
C PRO A 168 -6.23 -5.12 -6.41
N ALA A 169 -7.40 -4.51 -6.29
CA ALA A 169 -7.53 -3.12 -5.86
C ALA A 169 -8.91 -2.85 -5.24
N PHE A 170 -8.91 -2.06 -4.18
CA PHE A 170 -10.12 -1.62 -3.51
C PHE A 170 -9.92 -0.18 -3.00
N ASN A 171 -10.25 0.80 -3.83
CA ASN A 171 -10.07 2.21 -3.48
C ASN A 171 -11.13 3.11 -4.11
N PHE A 172 -11.40 4.23 -3.43
CA PHE A 172 -12.35 5.27 -3.83
C PHE A 172 -11.67 6.62 -4.02
N ASP A 173 -10.43 6.75 -3.59
CA ASP A 173 -9.65 7.97 -3.54
C ASP A 173 -8.47 7.88 -4.50
N GLU A 174 -7.96 9.03 -4.91
CA GLU A 174 -6.82 9.13 -5.83
C GLU A 174 -5.87 10.26 -5.45
N VAL A 175 -4.62 10.10 -5.81
CA VAL A 175 -3.62 11.17 -5.74
C VAL A 175 -3.91 12.16 -6.87
N VAL A 176 -4.19 13.42 -6.53
CA VAL A 176 -4.47 14.50 -7.48
C VAL A 176 -3.30 15.47 -7.63
N THR A 177 -2.48 15.61 -6.60
CA THR A 177 -1.23 16.37 -6.65
C THR A 177 -0.10 15.50 -6.12
N THR A 178 0.91 15.28 -6.93
CA THR A 178 2.08 14.49 -6.55
C THR A 178 3.07 15.33 -5.74
N PRO A 179 3.89 14.71 -4.87
CA PRO A 179 5.03 15.39 -4.27
C PRO A 179 5.99 15.95 -5.31
N ASN A 180 6.78 16.96 -4.93
CA ASN A 180 7.81 17.52 -5.79
C ASN A 180 8.78 16.43 -6.29
N ASN A 181 9.14 16.50 -7.56
CA ASN A 181 10.03 15.56 -8.24
C ASN A 181 9.54 14.09 -8.21
N ALA A 182 8.25 13.86 -8.03
CA ALA A 182 7.69 12.53 -8.15
C ALA A 182 7.71 12.07 -9.61
N ILE A 183 8.12 10.82 -9.80
CA ILE A 183 8.12 10.12 -11.09
C ILE A 183 6.87 9.26 -11.14
N HIS A 184 6.05 9.47 -12.15
CA HIS A 184 4.85 8.68 -12.41
C HIS A 184 5.24 7.36 -13.08
N LEU A 185 4.92 6.23 -12.43
CA LEU A 185 5.35 4.91 -12.87
C LEU A 185 4.26 4.09 -13.57
N ALA A 186 2.99 4.24 -13.17
CA ALA A 186 1.88 3.50 -13.76
C ALA A 186 0.55 4.26 -13.63
N SER A 187 -0.35 4.02 -14.58
CA SER A 187 -1.70 4.60 -14.64
C SER A 187 -2.75 3.59 -15.08
N ASN A 188 -4.03 3.94 -14.91
CA ASN A 188 -5.13 3.36 -15.66
C ASN A 188 -6.26 4.39 -15.84
N LYS A 189 -7.38 3.99 -16.47
CA LYS A 189 -8.50 4.89 -16.76
C LYS A 189 -9.21 5.45 -15.51
N ILE A 190 -9.13 4.76 -14.36
CA ILE A 190 -9.80 5.17 -13.12
C ILE A 190 -8.88 6.05 -12.28
N ASN A 191 -7.64 5.63 -12.05
CA ASN A 191 -6.66 6.44 -11.33
C ASN A 191 -5.50 6.80 -12.25
N THR A 192 -5.29 8.09 -12.46
CA THR A 192 -4.14 8.60 -13.20
C THR A 192 -2.83 8.15 -12.55
N ILE A 193 -2.78 8.15 -11.22
CA ILE A 193 -1.61 7.67 -10.46
C ILE A 193 -1.95 6.30 -9.85
N GLN A 194 -1.55 5.24 -10.52
CA GLN A 194 -1.57 3.86 -10.00
C GLN A 194 -0.26 3.52 -9.29
N SER A 195 0.83 4.15 -9.69
CA SER A 195 2.12 4.02 -9.02
C SER A 195 2.97 5.24 -9.27
N LEU A 196 3.75 5.60 -8.27
CA LEU A 196 4.71 6.70 -8.31
C LEU A 196 5.96 6.37 -7.50
N TYR A 197 7.05 7.09 -7.81
CA TYR A 197 8.29 7.07 -7.06
C TYR A 197 8.71 8.50 -6.74
N PHE A 198 9.16 8.75 -5.53
CA PHE A 198 9.73 10.04 -5.14
C PHE A 198 10.74 9.89 -4.02
N LYS A 199 11.53 10.95 -3.81
CA LYS A 199 12.49 11.05 -2.71
C LYS A 199 12.11 12.19 -1.79
N THR A 200 12.20 11.95 -0.49
CA THR A 200 12.04 13.00 0.53
C THR A 200 12.84 12.65 1.77
N GLY A 201 13.52 13.64 2.39
CA GLY A 201 14.47 13.35 3.45
C GLY A 201 15.53 12.35 3.01
N VAL A 202 15.71 11.27 3.76
CA VAL A 202 16.63 10.17 3.41
C VAL A 202 15.93 9.04 2.65
N SER A 203 14.60 9.13 2.48
CA SER A 203 13.78 8.04 1.97
C SER A 203 13.61 8.07 0.46
N GLU A 204 13.63 6.89 -0.14
CA GLU A 204 13.14 6.57 -1.47
C GLU A 204 11.82 5.82 -1.32
N ILE A 205 10.75 6.35 -1.92
CA ILE A 205 9.38 5.87 -1.73
C ILE A 205 8.85 5.32 -3.05
N TRP A 206 8.38 4.07 -3.03
CA TRP A 206 7.54 3.48 -4.08
C TRP A 206 6.11 3.41 -3.57
N GLY A 207 5.24 4.16 -4.21
CA GLY A 207 3.80 4.18 -3.92
C GLY A 207 3.02 3.37 -4.93
N LEU A 208 2.09 2.52 -4.44
CA LEU A 208 1.17 1.71 -5.24
C LEU A 208 -0.25 1.97 -4.78
N GLN A 209 -1.18 2.23 -5.71
CA GLN A 209 -2.60 2.33 -5.38
C GLN A 209 -3.28 0.96 -5.31
N TYR A 210 -2.78 0.00 -6.07
CA TYR A 210 -3.23 -1.39 -6.08
C TYR A 210 -2.54 -2.24 -5.00
N HIS A 211 -3.01 -3.48 -4.81
CA HIS A 211 -2.59 -4.40 -3.73
C HIS A 211 -1.88 -5.64 -4.27
N PRO A 212 -0.55 -5.62 -4.47
CA PRO A 212 0.18 -6.82 -4.91
C PRO A 212 0.22 -7.91 -3.83
N GLU A 213 -0.01 -7.57 -2.57
CA GLU A 213 0.03 -8.46 -1.41
C GLU A 213 -1.31 -9.17 -1.14
N ILE A 214 -2.38 -8.79 -1.84
CA ILE A 214 -3.71 -9.37 -1.65
C ILE A 214 -4.01 -10.39 -2.75
N THR A 215 -4.36 -11.62 -2.37
CA THR A 215 -4.85 -12.63 -3.30
C THR A 215 -6.26 -12.32 -3.78
N TYR A 216 -6.64 -12.78 -4.98
CA TYR A 216 -8.04 -12.64 -5.45
C TYR A 216 -9.05 -13.29 -4.50
N LYS A 217 -8.70 -14.43 -3.88
CA LYS A 217 -9.54 -15.08 -2.86
C LYS A 217 -9.83 -14.13 -1.68
N LYS A 218 -8.80 -13.46 -1.18
CA LYS A 218 -8.95 -12.47 -0.11
C LYS A 218 -9.74 -11.26 -0.57
N MET A 219 -9.52 -10.78 -1.79
CA MET A 219 -10.26 -9.66 -2.36
C MET A 219 -11.77 -9.96 -2.44
N ILE A 220 -12.14 -11.16 -2.86
CA ILE A 220 -13.53 -11.64 -2.86
C ILE A 220 -14.12 -11.59 -1.44
N ALA A 221 -13.39 -12.06 -0.43
CA ALA A 221 -13.84 -11.99 0.97
C ALA A 221 -14.06 -10.56 1.44
N ILE A 222 -13.17 -9.63 1.09
CA ILE A 222 -13.30 -8.19 1.41
C ILE A 222 -14.55 -7.60 0.74
N ILE A 223 -14.80 -7.90 -0.53
CA ILE A 223 -15.99 -7.39 -1.25
C ILE A 223 -17.27 -7.90 -0.58
N LYS A 224 -17.35 -9.19 -0.28
CA LYS A 224 -18.51 -9.80 0.40
C LYS A 224 -18.74 -9.18 1.77
N PHE A 225 -17.69 -9.03 2.54
CA PHE A 225 -17.74 -8.41 3.87
C PHE A 225 -18.22 -6.96 3.82
N ARG A 226 -17.78 -6.20 2.82
CA ARG A 226 -18.15 -4.78 2.69
C ARG A 226 -19.39 -4.51 1.86
N LYS A 227 -20.18 -5.54 1.51
CA LYS A 227 -21.34 -5.43 0.62
C LYS A 227 -22.33 -4.34 1.07
N ASP A 228 -22.66 -4.27 2.37
CA ASP A 228 -23.62 -3.30 2.89
C ASP A 228 -23.10 -1.86 2.81
N ILE A 229 -21.80 -1.67 3.04
CA ILE A 229 -21.13 -0.38 2.88
C ILE A 229 -21.14 0.05 1.41
N LEU A 230 -20.87 -0.87 0.48
CA LEU A 230 -20.84 -0.61 -0.96
C LEU A 230 -22.23 -0.23 -1.50
N ILE A 231 -23.28 -0.92 -1.06
CA ILE A 231 -24.65 -0.70 -1.51
C ILE A 231 -25.28 0.51 -0.82
N ASN A 232 -25.28 0.53 0.52
CA ASN A 232 -26.11 1.45 1.29
C ASN A 232 -25.39 2.76 1.63
N LYS A 233 -24.11 2.70 2.01
CA LYS A 233 -23.36 3.87 2.47
C LYS A 233 -22.64 4.59 1.34
N ARG A 234 -21.90 3.85 0.51
CA ARG A 234 -21.11 4.44 -0.59
C ARG A 234 -21.88 4.51 -1.91
N LYS A 235 -22.97 3.78 -2.05
CA LYS A 235 -23.82 3.71 -3.26
C LYS A 235 -23.01 3.47 -4.55
N LYS A 236 -22.00 2.61 -4.45
CA LYS A 236 -21.11 2.27 -5.57
C LYS A 236 -21.58 1.03 -6.33
N ILE A 237 -22.43 0.24 -5.71
CA ILE A 237 -23.07 -0.98 -6.20
C ILE A 237 -24.57 -0.85 -5.93
N LYS A 238 -25.41 -1.22 -6.91
CA LYS A 238 -26.86 -1.03 -6.82
C LYS A 238 -27.54 -2.07 -5.92
N ASN A 239 -27.05 -3.32 -5.97
CA ASN A 239 -27.65 -4.45 -5.24
C ASN A 239 -26.68 -5.62 -5.17
N GLU A 240 -27.05 -6.70 -4.46
CA GLU A 240 -26.24 -7.90 -4.30
C GLU A 240 -25.91 -8.62 -5.63
N ASN A 241 -26.83 -8.57 -6.63
CA ASN A 241 -26.58 -9.20 -7.93
C ASN A 241 -25.42 -8.51 -8.67
N GLU A 242 -25.24 -7.22 -8.46
CA GLU A 242 -24.12 -6.48 -9.05
C GLU A 242 -22.79 -6.81 -8.35
N ILE A 243 -22.81 -7.15 -7.06
CA ILE A 243 -21.64 -7.64 -6.33
C ILE A 243 -21.03 -8.87 -7.01
N ASN A 244 -21.88 -9.79 -7.47
CA ASN A 244 -21.43 -11.03 -8.14
C ASN A 244 -20.67 -10.78 -9.44
N LYS A 245 -20.73 -9.58 -10.03
CA LYS A 245 -19.91 -9.18 -11.18
C LYS A 245 -18.48 -8.78 -10.81
N HIS A 246 -18.24 -8.52 -9.52
CA HIS A 246 -16.93 -8.15 -8.98
C HIS A 246 -16.22 -9.33 -8.29
N ILE A 247 -16.88 -10.47 -8.21
CA ILE A 247 -16.39 -11.72 -7.63
C ILE A 247 -16.12 -12.73 -8.73
#